data_26282529e42bc48e5ed1f8efcb6c4b07
#
_entry.id   26282529e42bc48e5ed1f8efcb6c4b07
#
_cell.length_a   1.000
_cell.length_b   1.000
_cell.length_c   1.000
_cell.angle_alpha   90.00
_cell.angle_beta   90.00
_cell.angle_gamma   90.00
#
_symmetry.space_group_name_H-M   'P 1'
#
loop_
_entity.id
_entity.type
_entity.pdbx_description
1 polymer ?
#
loop_
_entity_poly.entity_id
_entity_poly.type
_entity_poly.pdbx_seq_one_letter_code
_entity_poly.pdbx_strand_id
1 'polypeptide(L)'
;MTGVMIAAAVAIETALTNGAGFLLGSQAEDGHWSDAQMPALTALPLWALSGCAKMDGVKERLSGGALRRAADFVLKTQRPDGGFYVPKPGRGGSGLGNYNTSVCLSALYDSGLAPKSALLAARTYIASSQLTGDDTMAGGFGYDKVSRRRYADLSNTSYAMSAMAKTASLEEFRTDGRRADIDWDKAIKFVENLVEREGPDAGGAAYNERTPQAGTSTNSQGRVHLRAYGSMTYAAVLSMCSAKLDRGDPRVRQSLEYLQKYWTVDENPGMGRQGLYYFYDIMARALSAANVDKVGDHDWKKELSAKILSLQKPDGSWSNDNNRFWEADPVLCTSFAMIVLELCR
;
A
#
# COMPACT_ATOMS: atom_id res chain seq x y z
N MET A 1 10.68 -0.48 -32.50
CA MET A 1 9.92 -0.64 -31.25
C MET A 1 10.45 -1.77 -30.37
N THR A 2 10.82 -2.92 -30.91
CA THR A 2 11.33 -4.08 -30.16
C THR A 2 12.63 -3.84 -29.35
N GLY A 3 13.62 -3.09 -29.85
CA GLY A 3 14.89 -2.86 -29.16
C GLY A 3 14.79 -2.01 -27.88
N VAL A 4 13.95 -0.97 -27.90
CA VAL A 4 13.76 -0.07 -26.72
C VAL A 4 12.99 -0.79 -25.61
N MET A 5 12.01 -1.62 -25.95
CA MET A 5 11.26 -2.42 -24.97
C MET A 5 12.15 -3.48 -24.30
N ILE A 6 13.02 -4.14 -25.07
CA ILE A 6 13.97 -5.12 -24.53
C ILE A 6 14.96 -4.44 -23.57
N ALA A 7 15.49 -3.27 -23.94
CA ALA A 7 16.43 -2.52 -23.09
C ALA A 7 15.76 -2.08 -21.76
N ALA A 8 14.51 -1.65 -21.78
CA ALA A 8 13.76 -1.28 -20.57
C ALA A 8 13.50 -2.48 -19.67
N ALA A 9 13.10 -3.63 -20.23
CA ALA A 9 12.90 -4.86 -19.47
C ALA A 9 14.20 -5.33 -18.78
N VAL A 10 15.32 -5.33 -19.50
CA VAL A 10 16.64 -5.68 -18.95
C VAL A 10 17.06 -4.71 -17.83
N ALA A 11 16.79 -3.41 -17.99
CA ALA A 11 17.08 -2.42 -16.95
C ALA A 11 16.26 -2.65 -15.69
N ILE A 12 14.97 -2.97 -15.81
CA ILE A 12 14.11 -3.31 -14.68
C ILE A 12 14.62 -4.58 -13.97
N GLU A 13 14.94 -5.63 -14.71
CA GLU A 13 15.48 -6.88 -14.15
C GLU A 13 16.80 -6.67 -13.41
N THR A 14 17.70 -5.84 -13.96
CA THR A 14 18.96 -5.48 -13.31
C THR A 14 18.71 -4.73 -12.01
N ALA A 15 17.80 -3.74 -12.02
CA ALA A 15 17.47 -2.96 -10.84
C ALA A 15 16.81 -3.81 -9.74
N LEU A 16 15.92 -4.72 -10.10
CA LEU A 16 15.31 -5.67 -9.17
C LEU A 16 16.36 -6.61 -8.56
N THR A 17 17.31 -7.09 -9.36
CA THR A 17 18.41 -7.94 -8.88
C THR A 17 19.31 -7.20 -7.89
N ASN A 18 19.63 -5.94 -8.16
CA ASN A 18 20.42 -5.09 -7.25
C ASN A 18 19.65 -4.81 -5.96
N GLY A 19 18.37 -4.40 -6.05
CA GLY A 19 17.51 -4.18 -4.89
C GLY A 19 17.35 -5.43 -4.02
N ALA A 20 17.18 -6.59 -4.64
CA ALA A 20 17.15 -7.87 -3.94
C ALA A 20 18.49 -8.14 -3.21
N GLY A 21 19.62 -7.86 -3.84
CA GLY A 21 20.94 -7.94 -3.22
C GLY A 21 21.05 -7.06 -1.97
N PHE A 22 20.61 -5.80 -2.05
CA PHE A 22 20.58 -4.89 -0.92
C PHE A 22 19.69 -5.41 0.22
N LEU A 23 18.45 -5.80 -0.07
CA LEU A 23 17.53 -6.32 0.96
C LEU A 23 18.07 -7.58 1.63
N LEU A 24 18.59 -8.53 0.86
CA LEU A 24 19.17 -9.75 1.41
C LEU A 24 20.38 -9.48 2.28
N GLY A 25 21.26 -8.53 1.91
CA GLY A 25 22.40 -8.10 2.71
C GLY A 25 22.03 -7.34 3.98
N SER A 26 20.80 -6.79 4.05
CA SER A 26 20.30 -6.00 5.20
C SER A 26 19.40 -6.81 6.14
N GLN A 27 19.12 -8.10 5.83
CA GLN A 27 18.28 -8.95 6.69
C GLN A 27 19.00 -9.32 7.98
N ALA A 28 18.36 -9.12 9.13
CA ALA A 28 18.85 -9.59 10.42
C ALA A 28 18.82 -11.14 10.50
N GLU A 29 19.62 -11.71 11.40
CA GLU A 29 19.74 -13.17 11.57
C GLU A 29 18.39 -13.85 11.88
N ASP A 30 17.53 -13.19 12.66
CA ASP A 30 16.20 -13.70 13.02
C ASP A 30 15.15 -13.49 11.92
N GLY A 31 15.52 -12.86 10.79
CA GLY A 31 14.72 -12.69 9.59
C GLY A 31 14.02 -11.34 9.46
N HIS A 32 14.10 -10.43 10.43
CA HIS A 32 13.49 -9.12 10.31
C HIS A 32 14.34 -8.12 9.51
N TRP A 33 13.72 -7.00 9.14
CA TRP A 33 14.37 -5.79 8.64
C TRP A 33 13.93 -4.58 9.46
N SER A 34 14.81 -3.58 9.52
CA SER A 34 14.55 -2.28 10.15
C SER A 34 14.10 -2.40 11.61
N ASP A 35 12.87 -2.03 11.95
CA ASP A 35 12.34 -2.07 13.31
C ASP A 35 11.54 -3.36 13.56
N ALA A 36 12.09 -4.26 14.38
CA ALA A 36 11.45 -5.51 14.79
C ALA A 36 10.07 -5.32 15.49
N GLN A 37 9.80 -4.11 16.01
CA GLN A 37 8.52 -3.76 16.63
C GLN A 37 7.43 -3.41 15.60
N MET A 38 7.79 -3.34 14.31
CA MET A 38 6.93 -2.98 13.20
C MET A 38 6.90 -4.10 12.15
N PRO A 39 6.05 -5.14 12.32
CA PRO A 39 6.02 -6.31 11.41
C PRO A 39 5.87 -5.94 9.93
N ALA A 40 5.18 -4.85 9.62
CA ALA A 40 5.05 -4.36 8.24
C ALA A 40 6.40 -4.04 7.58
N LEU A 41 7.41 -3.58 8.35
CA LEU A 41 8.75 -3.31 7.84
C LEU A 41 9.53 -4.58 7.49
N THR A 42 9.10 -5.76 7.98
CA THR A 42 9.59 -7.06 7.53
C THR A 42 8.70 -7.63 6.41
N ALA A 43 7.42 -7.38 6.46
CA ALA A 43 6.48 -7.88 5.45
C ALA A 43 6.67 -7.20 4.08
N LEU A 44 7.02 -5.92 4.03
CA LEU A 44 7.27 -5.22 2.76
C LEU A 44 8.47 -5.78 1.98
N PRO A 45 9.67 -5.98 2.57
CA PRO A 45 10.75 -6.71 1.90
C PRO A 45 10.38 -8.14 1.49
N LEU A 46 9.64 -8.87 2.34
CA LEU A 46 9.12 -10.20 1.99
C LEU A 46 8.22 -10.12 0.74
N TRP A 47 7.35 -9.14 0.66
CA TRP A 47 6.47 -8.94 -0.50
C TRP A 47 7.26 -8.63 -1.76
N ALA A 48 8.16 -7.66 -1.70
CA ALA A 48 9.02 -7.26 -2.81
C ALA A 48 9.88 -8.44 -3.34
N LEU A 49 10.55 -9.15 -2.45
CA LEU A 49 11.37 -10.30 -2.82
C LEU A 49 10.57 -11.47 -3.37
N SER A 50 9.34 -11.68 -2.87
CA SER A 50 8.45 -12.73 -3.38
C SER A 50 7.98 -12.45 -4.80
N GLY A 51 7.74 -11.19 -5.17
CA GLY A 51 7.37 -10.78 -6.52
C GLY A 51 8.43 -11.16 -7.56
N CYS A 52 9.70 -10.91 -7.27
CA CYS A 52 10.82 -11.20 -8.16
C CYS A 52 11.50 -12.57 -7.93
N ALA A 53 10.97 -13.43 -7.05
CA ALA A 53 11.61 -14.68 -6.63
C ALA A 53 11.88 -15.68 -7.77
N LYS A 54 11.16 -15.58 -8.88
CA LYS A 54 11.33 -16.47 -10.05
C LYS A 54 12.36 -15.98 -11.06
N MET A 55 12.85 -14.74 -10.90
CA MET A 55 13.90 -14.17 -11.77
C MET A 55 15.23 -14.86 -11.52
N ASP A 56 15.94 -15.26 -12.57
CA ASP A 56 17.19 -16.01 -12.47
C ASP A 56 18.22 -15.31 -11.57
N GLY A 57 18.43 -14.00 -11.73
CA GLY A 57 19.37 -13.23 -10.91
C GLY A 57 18.99 -13.10 -9.42
N VAL A 58 17.74 -13.37 -9.06
CA VAL A 58 17.22 -13.29 -7.67
C VAL A 58 17.06 -14.67 -7.06
N LYS A 59 16.57 -15.64 -7.83
CA LYS A 59 16.30 -17.01 -7.40
C LYS A 59 17.49 -17.68 -6.70
N GLU A 60 18.68 -17.56 -7.27
CA GLU A 60 19.90 -18.13 -6.70
C GLU A 60 20.24 -17.50 -5.35
N ARG A 61 20.05 -16.19 -5.20
CA ARG A 61 20.29 -15.44 -3.96
C ARG A 61 19.31 -15.82 -2.85
N LEU A 62 18.09 -16.24 -3.19
CA LEU A 62 17.04 -16.65 -2.25
C LEU A 62 17.22 -18.07 -1.72
N SER A 63 18.17 -18.85 -2.24
CA SER A 63 18.45 -20.25 -1.82
C SER A 63 18.79 -20.39 -0.32
N GLY A 64 19.25 -19.31 0.33
CA GLY A 64 19.58 -19.25 1.76
C GLY A 64 18.38 -19.17 2.71
N GLY A 65 17.13 -19.35 2.24
CA GLY A 65 15.94 -19.38 3.09
C GLY A 65 15.48 -18.02 3.65
N ALA A 66 15.95 -16.89 3.07
CA ALA A 66 15.65 -15.54 3.55
C ALA A 66 14.15 -15.26 3.62
N LEU A 67 13.36 -15.65 2.60
CA LEU A 67 11.91 -15.49 2.59
C LEU A 67 11.24 -16.28 3.71
N ARG A 68 11.72 -17.51 3.98
CA ARG A 68 11.18 -18.33 5.07
C ARG A 68 11.44 -17.69 6.42
N ARG A 69 12.69 -17.23 6.69
CA ARG A 69 13.02 -16.52 7.93
C ARG A 69 12.14 -15.29 8.13
N ALA A 70 11.91 -14.48 7.06
CA ALA A 70 11.04 -13.32 7.12
C ALA A 70 9.58 -13.70 7.43
N ALA A 71 9.04 -14.69 6.74
CA ALA A 71 7.69 -15.18 6.97
C ALA A 71 7.53 -15.71 8.41
N ASP A 72 8.50 -16.49 8.91
CA ASP A 72 8.49 -17.01 10.27
C ASP A 72 8.58 -15.89 11.32
N PHE A 73 9.40 -14.85 11.06
CA PHE A 73 9.45 -13.66 11.92
C PHE A 73 8.08 -12.98 11.99
N VAL A 74 7.46 -12.69 10.84
CA VAL A 74 6.13 -12.05 10.80
C VAL A 74 5.08 -12.92 11.50
N LEU A 75 5.06 -14.23 11.25
CA LEU A 75 4.12 -15.17 11.87
C LEU A 75 4.23 -15.20 13.41
N LYS A 76 5.44 -15.05 13.97
CA LYS A 76 5.65 -14.95 15.43
C LYS A 76 5.00 -13.71 16.06
N THR A 77 4.71 -12.66 15.28
CA THR A 77 4.04 -11.45 15.77
C THR A 77 2.51 -11.57 15.77
N GLN A 78 1.95 -12.69 15.26
CA GLN A 78 0.50 -12.88 15.27
C GLN A 78 -0.04 -13.03 16.68
N ARG A 79 -1.07 -12.26 16.98
CA ARG A 79 -1.72 -12.22 18.29
C ARG A 79 -2.94 -13.14 18.33
N PRO A 80 -3.44 -13.48 19.53
CA PRO A 80 -4.64 -14.33 19.67
C PRO A 80 -5.90 -13.79 18.98
N ASP A 81 -5.99 -12.47 18.77
CA ASP A 81 -7.08 -11.83 18.01
C ASP A 81 -6.91 -11.91 16.48
N GLY A 82 -5.83 -12.54 16.01
CA GLY A 82 -5.50 -12.74 14.61
C GLY A 82 -4.62 -11.63 13.98
N GLY A 83 -4.46 -10.50 14.64
CA GLY A 83 -3.67 -9.37 14.13
C GLY A 83 -2.16 -9.63 14.20
N PHE A 84 -1.41 -9.03 13.27
CA PHE A 84 0.04 -9.00 13.26
C PHE A 84 0.52 -7.67 13.83
N TYR A 85 0.93 -7.64 15.10
CA TYR A 85 1.44 -6.44 15.73
C TYR A 85 2.20 -6.72 17.01
N VAL A 86 3.04 -5.77 17.42
CA VAL A 86 3.72 -5.77 18.72
C VAL A 86 3.06 -4.72 19.61
N PRO A 87 2.40 -5.10 20.71
CA PRO A 87 1.75 -4.16 21.62
C PRO A 87 2.72 -3.12 22.19
N LYS A 88 2.32 -1.85 22.21
CA LYS A 88 3.10 -0.76 22.84
C LYS A 88 2.55 -0.47 24.23
N PRO A 89 3.27 -0.84 25.31
CA PRO A 89 2.83 -0.56 26.69
C PRO A 89 2.58 0.94 26.92
N GLY A 90 1.53 1.27 27.68
CA GLY A 90 1.23 2.64 28.14
C GLY A 90 0.50 3.55 27.13
N ARG A 91 0.34 3.16 25.87
CA ARG A 91 -0.35 3.98 24.86
C ARG A 91 -1.77 3.50 24.52
N GLY A 92 -2.20 2.38 25.07
CA GLY A 92 -3.55 1.82 24.88
C GLY A 92 -3.90 1.45 23.45
N GLY A 93 -2.88 1.17 22.62
CA GLY A 93 -3.04 0.80 21.22
C GLY A 93 -2.29 -0.50 20.89
N SER A 94 -2.65 -1.10 19.75
CA SER A 94 -2.05 -2.33 19.23
C SER A 94 -0.78 -2.09 18.39
N GLY A 95 -0.13 -0.93 18.52
CA GLY A 95 1.09 -0.63 17.77
C GLY A 95 0.87 -0.63 16.25
N LEU A 96 -0.12 0.10 15.76
CA LEU A 96 -0.54 0.16 14.35
C LEU A 96 -1.08 -1.19 13.82
N GLY A 97 -1.87 -1.89 14.66
CA GLY A 97 -2.31 -3.26 14.39
C GLY A 97 -3.03 -3.46 13.07
N ASN A 98 -3.90 -2.54 12.67
CA ASN A 98 -4.60 -2.65 11.38
C ASN A 98 -3.66 -2.45 10.19
N TYR A 99 -2.79 -1.43 10.23
CA TYR A 99 -1.78 -1.21 9.18
C TYR A 99 -0.86 -2.43 9.04
N ASN A 100 -0.23 -2.84 10.15
CA ASN A 100 0.66 -4.00 10.16
C ASN A 100 -0.03 -5.26 9.64
N THR A 101 -1.26 -5.55 10.12
CA THR A 101 -1.99 -6.75 9.73
C THR A 101 -2.33 -6.74 8.23
N SER A 102 -2.75 -5.61 7.68
CA SER A 102 -3.11 -5.48 6.26
C SER A 102 -1.90 -5.71 5.34
N VAL A 103 -0.75 -5.13 5.69
CA VAL A 103 0.50 -5.34 4.93
C VAL A 103 1.00 -6.77 5.08
N CYS A 104 1.04 -7.30 6.32
CA CYS A 104 1.50 -8.67 6.60
C CYS A 104 0.62 -9.71 5.91
N LEU A 105 -0.71 -9.55 5.95
CA LEU A 105 -1.64 -10.45 5.26
C LEU A 105 -1.36 -10.51 3.76
N SER A 106 -1.19 -9.35 3.12
CA SER A 106 -0.90 -9.28 1.68
C SER A 106 0.43 -9.94 1.33
N ALA A 107 1.50 -9.63 2.08
CA ALA A 107 2.83 -10.18 1.85
C ALA A 107 2.91 -11.70 2.09
N LEU A 108 2.32 -12.17 3.19
CA LEU A 108 2.28 -13.60 3.52
C LEU A 108 1.43 -14.40 2.51
N TYR A 109 0.34 -13.82 2.02
CA TYR A 109 -0.49 -14.45 0.99
C TYR A 109 0.28 -14.60 -0.32
N ASP A 110 0.91 -13.52 -0.80
CA ASP A 110 1.67 -13.53 -2.07
C ASP A 110 2.92 -14.42 -1.98
N SER A 111 3.57 -14.50 -0.83
CA SER A 111 4.72 -15.38 -0.63
C SER A 111 4.36 -16.87 -0.63
N GLY A 112 3.11 -17.21 -0.33
CA GLY A 112 2.68 -18.61 -0.16
C GLY A 112 3.30 -19.33 1.04
N LEU A 113 3.96 -18.60 1.96
CA LEU A 113 4.75 -19.17 3.05
C LEU A 113 4.01 -19.27 4.40
N ALA A 114 2.77 -18.79 4.47
CA ALA A 114 1.98 -18.82 5.69
C ALA A 114 0.89 -19.92 5.66
N PRO A 115 0.55 -20.52 6.81
CA PRO A 115 -0.60 -21.41 6.88
C PRO A 115 -1.89 -20.65 6.66
N LYS A 116 -2.86 -21.28 5.97
CA LYS A 116 -4.17 -20.67 5.68
C LYS A 116 -4.89 -20.21 6.96
N SER A 117 -4.73 -20.94 8.06
CA SER A 117 -5.31 -20.57 9.37
C SER A 117 -4.83 -19.20 9.87
N ALA A 118 -3.54 -18.90 9.74
CA ALA A 118 -2.99 -17.60 10.12
C ALA A 118 -3.54 -16.46 9.24
N LEU A 119 -3.64 -16.70 7.93
CA LEU A 119 -4.20 -15.72 6.99
C LEU A 119 -5.70 -15.49 7.25
N LEU A 120 -6.48 -16.55 7.54
CA LEU A 120 -7.89 -16.46 7.89
C LEU A 120 -8.11 -15.70 9.21
N ALA A 121 -7.24 -15.91 10.22
CA ALA A 121 -7.28 -15.17 11.47
C ALA A 121 -6.99 -13.66 11.23
N ALA A 122 -6.02 -13.33 10.37
CA ALA A 122 -5.72 -11.94 10.01
C ALA A 122 -6.89 -11.26 9.29
N ARG A 123 -7.60 -11.97 8.40
CA ARG A 123 -8.83 -11.47 7.78
C ARG A 123 -9.90 -11.15 8.83
N THR A 124 -10.07 -12.04 9.82
CA THR A 124 -11.02 -11.82 10.93
C THR A 124 -10.65 -10.57 11.73
N TYR A 125 -9.35 -10.35 12.00
CA TYR A 125 -8.88 -9.15 12.67
C TYR A 125 -9.23 -7.88 11.88
N ILE A 126 -8.92 -7.83 10.58
CA ILE A 126 -9.21 -6.68 9.71
C ILE A 126 -10.72 -6.44 9.67
N ALA A 127 -11.54 -7.45 9.40
CA ALA A 127 -12.99 -7.30 9.36
C ALA A 127 -13.56 -6.72 10.66
N SER A 128 -13.04 -7.17 11.81
CA SER A 128 -13.44 -6.66 13.13
C SER A 128 -12.86 -5.26 13.48
N SER A 129 -11.95 -4.74 12.67
CA SER A 129 -11.34 -3.42 12.86
C SER A 129 -12.09 -2.30 12.11
N GLN A 130 -13.03 -2.65 11.23
CA GLN A 130 -13.84 -1.68 10.51
C GLN A 130 -14.71 -0.87 11.48
N LEU A 131 -14.71 0.44 11.32
CA LEU A 131 -15.54 1.31 12.16
C LEU A 131 -17.02 1.15 11.82
N THR A 132 -17.80 0.85 12.85
CA THR A 132 -19.26 0.73 12.76
C THR A 132 -19.94 2.03 13.13
N GLY A 133 -21.27 2.14 12.94
CA GLY A 133 -22.07 3.31 13.27
C GLY A 133 -22.54 4.05 12.02
N ASP A 134 -23.00 5.31 12.22
CA ASP A 134 -23.67 6.12 11.17
C ASP A 134 -22.99 7.49 10.97
N ASP A 135 -21.82 7.70 11.56
CA ASP A 135 -21.04 8.93 11.36
C ASP A 135 -20.18 8.84 10.07
N THR A 136 -19.52 9.94 9.74
CA THR A 136 -18.70 10.06 8.54
C THR A 136 -17.48 9.12 8.51
N MET A 137 -17.07 8.54 9.66
CA MET A 137 -15.97 7.58 9.76
C MET A 137 -16.45 6.13 9.64
N ALA A 138 -17.76 5.88 9.67
CA ALA A 138 -18.30 4.52 9.55
C ALA A 138 -17.88 3.89 8.21
N GLY A 139 -17.45 2.63 8.27
CA GLY A 139 -16.90 1.90 7.12
C GLY A 139 -15.40 2.07 6.92
N GLY A 140 -14.79 3.11 7.49
CA GLY A 140 -13.35 3.36 7.40
C GLY A 140 -12.52 2.55 8.41
N PHE A 141 -11.21 2.61 8.26
CA PHE A 141 -10.22 1.97 9.12
C PHE A 141 -9.19 2.98 9.60
N GLY A 142 -8.83 2.89 10.88
CA GLY A 142 -7.70 3.63 11.44
C GLY A 142 -6.47 2.75 11.59
N TYR A 143 -5.45 3.28 12.27
CA TYR A 143 -4.20 2.53 12.53
C TYR A 143 -4.42 1.30 13.41
N ASP A 144 -5.35 1.39 14.36
CA ASP A 144 -5.60 0.38 15.39
C ASP A 144 -7.08 0.06 15.54
N LYS A 145 -7.39 -1.20 15.84
CA LYS A 145 -8.72 -1.63 16.28
C LYS A 145 -9.12 -1.01 17.62
N VAL A 146 -8.16 -0.85 18.53
CA VAL A 146 -8.38 -0.28 19.87
C VAL A 146 -7.70 1.08 19.94
N SER A 147 -8.44 2.13 19.68
CA SER A 147 -8.00 3.52 19.83
C SER A 147 -8.86 4.23 20.88
N ARG A 148 -8.21 5.09 21.71
CA ARG A 148 -8.95 5.97 22.65
C ARG A 148 -9.84 6.99 21.92
N ARG A 149 -9.55 7.26 20.65
CA ARG A 149 -10.35 8.17 19.81
C ARG A 149 -10.78 7.41 18.57
N ARG A 150 -12.05 7.55 18.24
CA ARG A 150 -12.57 7.09 16.96
C ARG A 150 -11.84 7.82 15.83
N TYR A 151 -11.23 7.07 14.94
CA TYR A 151 -10.35 7.58 13.90
C TYR A 151 -10.29 6.65 12.71
N ALA A 152 -10.49 7.17 11.53
CA ALA A 152 -10.24 6.50 10.26
C ALA A 152 -9.51 7.44 9.30
N ASP A 153 -8.76 6.87 8.38
CA ASP A 153 -8.12 7.58 7.28
C ASP A 153 -8.10 6.73 6.01
N LEU A 154 -7.89 7.40 4.88
CA LEU A 154 -7.96 6.76 3.56
C LEU A 154 -6.79 5.80 3.32
N SER A 155 -5.60 6.09 3.85
CA SER A 155 -4.44 5.21 3.68
C SER A 155 -4.65 3.85 4.36
N ASN A 156 -5.04 3.85 5.65
CA ASN A 156 -5.34 2.61 6.37
C ASN A 156 -6.55 1.88 5.77
N THR A 157 -7.57 2.61 5.33
CA THR A 157 -8.73 2.03 4.66
C THR A 157 -8.34 1.35 3.36
N SER A 158 -7.52 1.98 2.54
CA SER A 158 -7.04 1.41 1.27
C SER A 158 -6.23 0.12 1.48
N TYR A 159 -5.31 0.10 2.47
CA TYR A 159 -4.57 -1.12 2.81
C TYR A 159 -5.50 -2.25 3.27
N ALA A 160 -6.46 -1.96 4.14
CA ALA A 160 -7.41 -2.95 4.64
C ALA A 160 -8.30 -3.52 3.52
N MET A 161 -8.91 -2.64 2.71
CA MET A 161 -9.75 -3.05 1.58
C MET A 161 -8.97 -3.87 0.56
N SER A 162 -7.75 -3.44 0.20
CA SER A 162 -6.89 -4.15 -0.75
C SER A 162 -6.49 -5.54 -0.24
N ALA A 163 -6.12 -5.66 1.04
CA ALA A 163 -5.78 -6.95 1.64
C ALA A 163 -6.99 -7.91 1.69
N MET A 164 -8.17 -7.40 2.06
CA MET A 164 -9.40 -8.18 2.10
C MET A 164 -9.84 -8.65 0.72
N ALA A 165 -9.77 -7.79 -0.30
CA ALA A 165 -10.08 -8.13 -1.70
C ALA A 165 -9.11 -9.20 -2.24
N LYS A 166 -7.80 -8.98 -2.09
CA LYS A 166 -6.74 -9.90 -2.55
C LYS A 166 -6.89 -11.31 -1.99
N THR A 167 -7.30 -11.43 -0.74
CA THR A 167 -7.35 -12.69 -0.02
C THR A 167 -8.75 -13.31 0.09
N ALA A 168 -9.73 -12.79 -0.66
CA ALA A 168 -11.14 -13.19 -0.55
C ALA A 168 -11.36 -14.70 -0.79
N SER A 169 -10.60 -15.33 -1.69
CA SER A 169 -10.68 -16.77 -1.99
C SER A 169 -10.28 -17.66 -0.81
N LEU A 170 -9.53 -17.15 0.17
CA LEU A 170 -9.20 -17.91 1.39
C LEU A 170 -10.44 -18.32 2.20
N GLU A 171 -11.54 -17.58 2.07
CA GLU A 171 -12.77 -17.89 2.81
C GLU A 171 -13.42 -19.21 2.38
N GLU A 172 -13.03 -19.78 1.24
CA GLU A 172 -13.43 -21.12 0.80
C GLU A 172 -12.83 -22.23 1.69
N PHE A 173 -11.72 -21.92 2.38
CA PHE A 173 -11.04 -22.85 3.31
C PHE A 173 -11.44 -22.65 4.77
N ARG A 174 -12.37 -21.76 5.05
CA ARG A 174 -12.85 -21.52 6.42
C ARG A 174 -13.80 -22.62 6.87
N THR A 175 -13.52 -23.22 8.02
CA THR A 175 -14.26 -24.36 8.55
C THR A 175 -15.20 -24.02 9.72
N ASP A 176 -15.10 -22.81 10.29
CA ASP A 176 -15.94 -22.36 11.41
C ASP A 176 -17.30 -21.79 10.96
N GLY A 177 -17.61 -21.82 9.68
CA GLY A 177 -18.88 -21.39 9.09
C GLY A 177 -19.13 -19.87 9.07
N ARG A 178 -18.22 -19.06 9.61
CA ARG A 178 -18.32 -17.61 9.69
C ARG A 178 -17.34 -16.94 8.76
N ARG A 179 -17.80 -16.55 7.56
CA ARG A 179 -16.97 -15.74 6.65
C ARG A 179 -16.58 -14.41 7.32
N ALA A 180 -15.28 -14.09 7.24
CA ALA A 180 -14.77 -12.80 7.66
C ALA A 180 -14.71 -11.87 6.45
N ASP A 181 -15.64 -10.91 6.41
CA ASP A 181 -15.66 -9.89 5.38
C ASP A 181 -15.98 -8.52 5.99
N ILE A 182 -15.68 -7.49 5.23
CA ILE A 182 -15.98 -6.09 5.60
C ILE A 182 -17.31 -5.68 5.00
N ASP A 183 -17.90 -4.62 5.55
CA ASP A 183 -19.04 -3.94 4.94
C ASP A 183 -18.51 -3.06 3.80
N TRP A 184 -18.53 -3.59 2.58
CA TRP A 184 -18.00 -2.95 1.40
C TRP A 184 -18.77 -1.67 1.04
N ASP A 185 -20.08 -1.64 1.24
CA ASP A 185 -20.91 -0.47 0.95
C ASP A 185 -20.56 0.69 1.88
N LYS A 186 -20.39 0.41 3.17
CA LYS A 186 -19.92 1.43 4.13
C LYS A 186 -18.48 1.86 3.85
N ALA A 187 -17.59 0.94 3.47
CA ALA A 187 -16.22 1.28 3.12
C ALA A 187 -16.17 2.23 1.90
N ILE A 188 -16.96 1.95 0.85
CA ILE A 188 -17.06 2.84 -0.31
C ILE A 188 -17.65 4.19 0.08
N LYS A 189 -18.69 4.21 0.90
CA LYS A 189 -19.27 5.48 1.38
C LYS A 189 -18.26 6.32 2.16
N PHE A 190 -17.42 5.67 3.00
CA PHE A 190 -16.32 6.36 3.68
C PHE A 190 -15.33 6.97 2.67
N VAL A 191 -14.91 6.21 1.65
CA VAL A 191 -14.01 6.72 0.59
C VAL A 191 -14.64 7.91 -0.14
N GLU A 192 -15.91 7.80 -0.53
CA GLU A 192 -16.65 8.88 -1.21
C GLU A 192 -16.77 10.15 -0.38
N ASN A 193 -16.83 10.06 0.95
CA ASN A 193 -16.88 11.23 1.81
C ASN A 193 -15.55 12.01 1.82
N LEU A 194 -14.44 11.39 1.41
CA LEU A 194 -13.11 11.99 1.34
C LEU A 194 -12.74 12.47 -0.08
N VAL A 195 -13.57 12.14 -1.09
CA VAL A 195 -13.36 12.58 -2.48
C VAL A 195 -14.14 13.88 -2.71
N GLU A 196 -13.45 14.90 -3.21
CA GLU A 196 -14.07 16.17 -3.60
C GLU A 196 -14.99 15.96 -4.82
N ARG A 197 -16.24 16.40 -4.72
CA ARG A 197 -17.26 16.16 -5.75
C ARG A 197 -17.32 17.24 -6.81
N GLU A 198 -16.95 18.45 -6.44
CA GLU A 198 -17.15 19.65 -7.26
C GLU A 198 -15.92 20.56 -7.18
N GLY A 199 -15.83 21.53 -8.08
CA GLY A 199 -14.77 22.51 -8.08
C GLY A 199 -13.49 22.06 -8.78
N PRO A 200 -12.39 22.82 -8.60
CA PRO A 200 -11.14 22.59 -9.33
C PRO A 200 -10.44 21.29 -8.96
N ASP A 201 -10.72 20.75 -7.78
CA ASP A 201 -10.13 19.51 -7.24
C ASP A 201 -11.11 18.33 -7.25
N ALA A 202 -12.20 18.43 -8.03
CA ALA A 202 -13.17 17.34 -8.17
C ALA A 202 -12.49 16.03 -8.59
N GLY A 203 -12.83 14.93 -7.89
CA GLY A 203 -12.20 13.63 -8.04
C GLY A 203 -10.96 13.41 -7.18
N GLY A 204 -10.35 14.47 -6.65
CA GLY A 204 -9.24 14.38 -5.71
C GLY A 204 -9.68 13.96 -4.32
N ALA A 205 -8.82 13.25 -3.57
CA ALA A 205 -9.12 12.76 -2.25
C ALA A 205 -8.23 13.35 -1.16
N ALA A 206 -8.81 13.61 0.01
CA ALA A 206 -8.10 14.01 1.23
C ALA A 206 -7.77 12.79 2.10
N TYR A 207 -6.84 12.96 3.06
CA TYR A 207 -6.41 11.89 3.96
C TYR A 207 -7.53 11.43 4.91
N ASN A 208 -8.19 12.37 5.55
CA ASN A 208 -9.39 12.21 6.36
C ASN A 208 -10.10 13.56 6.48
N GLU A 209 -11.22 13.62 7.19
CA GLU A 209 -12.04 14.84 7.32
C GLU A 209 -11.46 15.92 8.26
N ARG A 210 -10.35 15.65 8.98
CA ARG A 210 -9.85 16.51 10.08
C ARG A 210 -8.40 16.96 9.93
N THR A 211 -7.58 16.17 9.24
CA THR A 211 -6.13 16.39 9.21
C THR A 211 -5.72 17.03 7.89
N PRO A 212 -5.29 18.28 7.89
CA PRO A 212 -4.88 19.00 6.69
C PRO A 212 -3.47 18.59 6.23
N GLN A 213 -3.27 17.34 5.80
CA GLN A 213 -1.96 16.83 5.37
C GLN A 213 -1.37 17.64 4.22
N ALA A 214 -2.19 17.99 3.22
CA ALA A 214 -1.82 18.84 2.08
C ALA A 214 -2.24 20.30 2.28
N GLY A 215 -2.61 20.70 3.52
CA GLY A 215 -3.13 22.02 3.82
C GLY A 215 -4.64 22.13 3.58
N THR A 216 -5.10 23.39 3.51
CA THR A 216 -6.49 23.73 3.27
C THR A 216 -6.63 24.64 2.07
N SER A 217 -7.81 24.67 1.46
CA SER A 217 -8.21 25.68 0.48
C SER A 217 -9.55 26.27 0.86
N THR A 218 -9.84 27.47 0.32
CA THR A 218 -11.11 28.16 0.55
C THR A 218 -11.81 28.26 -0.80
N ASN A 219 -13.04 27.76 -0.88
CA ASN A 219 -13.83 27.84 -2.12
C ASN A 219 -14.38 29.24 -2.34
N SER A 220 -15.03 29.46 -3.48
CA SER A 220 -15.64 30.74 -3.86
C SER A 220 -16.75 31.23 -2.90
N GLN A 221 -17.27 30.35 -2.05
CA GLN A 221 -18.26 30.64 -1.03
C GLN A 221 -17.67 30.94 0.35
N GLY A 222 -16.31 31.00 0.45
CA GLY A 222 -15.60 31.25 1.72
C GLY A 222 -15.52 30.02 2.64
N ARG A 223 -15.91 28.83 2.20
CA ARG A 223 -15.80 27.60 2.99
C ARG A 223 -14.40 27.00 2.89
N VAL A 224 -13.81 26.69 4.04
CA VAL A 224 -12.53 26.00 4.14
C VAL A 224 -12.75 24.49 4.01
N HIS A 225 -11.97 23.84 3.15
CA HIS A 225 -11.92 22.37 3.01
C HIS A 225 -10.48 21.88 2.95
N LEU A 226 -10.30 20.61 3.24
CA LEU A 226 -9.00 19.95 3.19
C LEU A 226 -8.61 19.72 1.72
N ARG A 227 -7.34 20.02 1.39
CA ARG A 227 -6.86 19.83 0.02
C ARG A 227 -6.69 18.34 -0.27
N ALA A 228 -7.15 17.95 -1.45
CA ALA A 228 -6.83 16.67 -2.06
C ALA A 228 -5.35 16.61 -2.46
N TYR A 229 -4.79 15.39 -2.56
CA TYR A 229 -3.43 15.19 -3.01
C TYR A 229 -3.20 13.81 -3.65
N GLY A 230 -2.10 13.67 -4.38
CA GLY A 230 -1.84 12.55 -5.29
C GLY A 230 -1.99 11.17 -4.65
N SER A 231 -1.22 10.87 -3.59
CA SER A 231 -1.24 9.53 -3.01
C SER A 231 -2.60 9.14 -2.42
N MET A 232 -3.38 10.09 -1.88
CA MET A 232 -4.73 9.77 -1.39
C MET A 232 -5.72 9.58 -2.52
N THR A 233 -5.58 10.30 -3.62
CA THR A 233 -6.44 10.06 -4.79
C THR A 233 -6.18 8.67 -5.38
N TYR A 234 -4.91 8.24 -5.48
CA TYR A 234 -4.61 6.85 -5.86
C TYR A 234 -5.13 5.84 -4.83
N ALA A 235 -5.07 6.15 -3.53
CA ALA A 235 -5.65 5.29 -2.49
C ALA A 235 -7.17 5.15 -2.62
N ALA A 236 -7.88 6.23 -3.00
CA ALA A 236 -9.30 6.18 -3.31
C ALA A 236 -9.59 5.28 -4.52
N VAL A 237 -8.84 5.42 -5.62
CA VAL A 237 -8.97 4.55 -6.80
C VAL A 237 -8.73 3.09 -6.43
N LEU A 238 -7.65 2.77 -5.70
CA LEU A 238 -7.37 1.40 -5.26
C LEU A 238 -8.48 0.83 -4.37
N SER A 239 -9.03 1.64 -3.46
CA SER A 239 -10.13 1.24 -2.58
C SER A 239 -11.39 0.92 -3.38
N MET A 240 -11.76 1.79 -4.32
CA MET A 240 -12.90 1.58 -5.22
C MET A 240 -12.73 0.32 -6.07
N CYS A 241 -11.56 0.10 -6.67
CA CYS A 241 -11.26 -1.11 -7.43
C CYS A 241 -11.26 -2.38 -6.57
N SER A 242 -10.80 -2.29 -5.30
CA SER A 242 -10.88 -3.39 -4.34
C SER A 242 -12.34 -3.80 -4.04
N ALA A 243 -13.26 -2.85 -4.07
CA ALA A 243 -14.70 -3.07 -3.97
C ALA A 243 -15.36 -3.43 -5.32
N LYS A 244 -14.56 -3.83 -6.34
CA LYS A 244 -15.00 -4.24 -7.68
C LYS A 244 -15.61 -3.14 -8.55
N LEU A 245 -15.38 -1.88 -8.24
CA LEU A 245 -15.64 -0.79 -9.15
C LEU A 245 -14.51 -0.76 -10.19
N ASP A 246 -14.85 -0.50 -11.45
CA ASP A 246 -13.87 -0.44 -12.53
C ASP A 246 -13.74 1.00 -13.11
N ARG A 247 -12.87 1.17 -14.09
CA ARG A 247 -12.66 2.45 -14.78
C ARG A 247 -13.91 3.01 -15.48
N GLY A 248 -14.95 2.23 -15.67
CA GLY A 248 -16.24 2.65 -16.21
C GLY A 248 -17.14 3.31 -15.16
N ASP A 249 -16.87 3.08 -13.87
CA ASP A 249 -17.61 3.72 -12.78
C ASP A 249 -17.31 5.24 -12.74
N PRO A 250 -18.34 6.09 -12.69
CA PRO A 250 -18.15 7.56 -12.69
C PRO A 250 -17.22 8.06 -11.59
N ARG A 251 -17.19 7.43 -10.42
CA ARG A 251 -16.35 7.82 -9.27
C ARG A 251 -14.87 7.52 -9.55
N VAL A 252 -14.57 6.34 -10.09
CA VAL A 252 -13.20 5.96 -10.51
C VAL A 252 -12.73 6.88 -11.63
N ARG A 253 -13.59 7.13 -12.63
CA ARG A 253 -13.26 8.00 -13.76
C ARG A 253 -12.95 9.43 -13.30
N GLN A 254 -13.77 10.03 -12.43
CA GLN A 254 -13.54 11.37 -11.91
C GLN A 254 -12.20 11.48 -11.17
N SER A 255 -11.83 10.44 -10.38
CA SER A 255 -10.53 10.41 -9.72
C SER A 255 -9.37 10.26 -10.72
N LEU A 256 -9.54 9.48 -11.79
CA LEU A 256 -8.53 9.38 -12.85
C LEU A 256 -8.38 10.70 -13.64
N GLU A 257 -9.46 11.46 -13.86
CA GLU A 257 -9.41 12.80 -14.47
C GLU A 257 -8.65 13.79 -13.58
N TYR A 258 -8.84 13.76 -12.25
CA TYR A 258 -8.01 14.54 -11.32
C TYR A 258 -6.53 14.15 -11.42
N LEU A 259 -6.22 12.85 -11.42
CA LEU A 259 -4.85 12.34 -11.52
C LEU A 259 -4.20 12.70 -12.88
N GLN A 260 -4.97 12.73 -13.95
CA GLN A 260 -4.49 13.22 -15.25
C GLN A 260 -4.12 14.70 -15.19
N LYS A 261 -4.96 15.52 -14.58
CA LYS A 261 -4.73 16.98 -14.44
C LYS A 261 -3.46 17.30 -13.67
N TYR A 262 -3.16 16.50 -12.63
CA TYR A 262 -2.00 16.70 -11.75
C TYR A 262 -0.93 15.63 -11.97
N TRP A 263 -0.85 15.08 -13.18
CA TRP A 263 0.11 14.02 -13.50
C TRP A 263 1.55 14.47 -13.28
N THR A 264 2.28 13.70 -12.51
CA THR A 264 3.74 13.80 -12.36
C THR A 264 4.28 12.52 -11.71
N VAL A 265 5.54 12.20 -12.02
CA VAL A 265 6.35 11.19 -11.32
C VAL A 265 7.51 11.81 -10.53
N ASP A 266 7.58 13.14 -10.45
CA ASP A 266 8.68 13.86 -9.78
C ASP A 266 8.40 14.11 -8.30
N GLU A 267 7.14 14.25 -7.95
CA GLU A 267 6.68 14.50 -6.58
C GLU A 267 5.29 13.89 -6.32
N ASN A 268 4.90 13.79 -5.06
CA ASN A 268 3.53 13.50 -4.65
C ASN A 268 2.71 14.80 -4.77
N PRO A 269 1.83 14.95 -5.77
CA PRO A 269 1.08 16.19 -6.00
C PRO A 269 0.40 16.69 -4.74
N GLY A 270 0.69 17.93 -4.36
CA GLY A 270 0.17 18.56 -3.13
C GLY A 270 0.99 18.27 -1.86
N MET A 271 1.98 17.37 -1.91
CA MET A 271 2.84 16.98 -0.78
C MET A 271 4.35 17.13 -1.09
N GLY A 272 4.72 17.47 -2.32
CA GLY A 272 6.10 17.51 -2.74
C GLY A 272 6.79 16.14 -2.57
N ARG A 273 7.96 16.10 -1.96
CA ARG A 273 8.70 14.85 -1.74
C ARG A 273 8.28 14.08 -0.48
N GLN A 274 7.25 14.51 0.24
CA GLN A 274 6.77 13.78 1.43
C GLN A 274 6.00 12.53 1.01
N GLY A 275 6.44 11.36 1.48
CA GLY A 275 5.83 10.08 1.14
C GLY A 275 5.93 9.73 -0.35
N LEU A 276 7.09 10.01 -0.97
CA LEU A 276 7.29 9.85 -2.41
C LEU A 276 7.28 8.39 -2.84
N TYR A 277 7.92 7.50 -2.08
CA TYR A 277 7.93 6.06 -2.41
C TYR A 277 6.61 5.39 -2.11
N TYR A 278 5.92 5.82 -1.05
CA TYR A 278 4.53 5.43 -0.83
C TYR A 278 3.62 5.89 -1.98
N PHE A 279 3.82 7.13 -2.49
CA PHE A 279 3.09 7.64 -3.64
C PHE A 279 3.31 6.79 -4.89
N TYR A 280 4.54 6.37 -5.17
CA TYR A 280 4.84 5.48 -6.29
C TYR A 280 4.18 4.10 -6.13
N ASP A 281 4.24 3.49 -4.93
CA ASP A 281 3.60 2.21 -4.64
C ASP A 281 2.09 2.27 -4.85
N ILE A 282 1.43 3.24 -4.23
CA ILE A 282 -0.03 3.35 -4.32
C ILE A 282 -0.50 3.71 -5.74
N MET A 283 0.28 4.52 -6.49
CA MET A 283 0.07 4.84 -7.89
C MET A 283 0.08 3.58 -8.75
N ALA A 284 1.16 2.79 -8.67
CA ALA A 284 1.31 1.57 -9.46
C ALA A 284 0.20 0.55 -9.15
N ARG A 285 -0.10 0.35 -7.87
CA ARG A 285 -1.14 -0.58 -7.42
C ARG A 285 -2.54 -0.13 -7.84
N ALA A 286 -2.85 1.17 -7.74
CA ALA A 286 -4.14 1.72 -8.13
C ALA A 286 -4.38 1.62 -9.63
N LEU A 287 -3.39 2.00 -10.45
CA LEU A 287 -3.51 1.97 -11.91
C LEU A 287 -3.55 0.53 -12.44
N SER A 288 -2.80 -0.39 -11.84
CA SER A 288 -2.90 -1.82 -12.14
C SER A 288 -4.28 -2.37 -11.79
N ALA A 289 -4.84 -2.04 -10.62
CA ALA A 289 -6.16 -2.49 -10.19
C ALA A 289 -7.28 -1.92 -11.06
N ALA A 290 -7.15 -0.67 -11.53
CA ALA A 290 -8.09 -0.04 -12.46
C ALA A 290 -7.96 -0.57 -13.89
N ASN A 291 -6.94 -1.41 -14.17
CA ASN A 291 -6.63 -1.96 -15.49
C ASN A 291 -6.57 -0.87 -16.57
N VAL A 292 -5.77 0.17 -16.32
CA VAL A 292 -5.51 1.26 -17.26
C VAL A 292 -4.05 1.23 -17.70
N ASP A 293 -3.81 1.40 -18.98
CA ASP A 293 -2.45 1.47 -19.54
C ASP A 293 -1.91 2.90 -19.53
N LYS A 294 -2.82 3.88 -19.60
CA LYS A 294 -2.48 5.30 -19.66
C LYS A 294 -3.40 6.12 -18.75
N VAL A 295 -2.84 7.21 -18.22
CA VAL A 295 -3.57 8.30 -17.56
C VAL A 295 -3.47 9.53 -18.47
N GLY A 296 -4.54 9.87 -19.20
CA GLY A 296 -4.47 10.78 -20.33
C GLY A 296 -3.52 10.24 -21.40
N ASP A 297 -2.52 11.04 -21.79
CA ASP A 297 -1.50 10.65 -22.77
C ASP A 297 -0.29 9.95 -22.15
N HIS A 298 -0.22 9.87 -20.80
CA HIS A 298 0.91 9.35 -20.07
C HIS A 298 0.87 7.81 -19.98
N ASP A 299 1.89 7.15 -20.49
CA ASP A 299 2.18 5.74 -20.27
C ASP A 299 2.80 5.59 -18.87
N TRP A 300 1.97 5.32 -17.89
CA TRP A 300 2.39 5.32 -16.49
C TRP A 300 3.46 4.27 -16.16
N LYS A 301 3.40 3.09 -16.80
CA LYS A 301 4.42 2.05 -16.58
C LYS A 301 5.79 2.52 -17.06
N LYS A 302 5.84 3.09 -18.23
CA LYS A 302 7.07 3.60 -18.83
C LYS A 302 7.65 4.77 -18.05
N GLU A 303 6.81 5.76 -17.71
CA GLU A 303 7.28 6.98 -17.02
C GLU A 303 7.70 6.67 -15.58
N LEU A 304 6.88 5.88 -14.84
CA LEU A 304 7.16 5.53 -13.47
C LEU A 304 8.38 4.60 -13.35
N SER A 305 8.50 3.57 -14.21
CA SER A 305 9.68 2.70 -14.19
C SER A 305 10.96 3.47 -14.51
N ALA A 306 10.95 4.34 -15.51
CA ALA A 306 12.10 5.18 -15.84
C ALA A 306 12.50 6.07 -14.65
N LYS A 307 11.51 6.65 -13.94
CA LYS A 307 11.77 7.45 -12.74
C LYS A 307 12.39 6.61 -11.63
N ILE A 308 11.83 5.47 -11.30
CA ILE A 308 12.35 4.57 -10.25
C ILE A 308 13.78 4.12 -10.58
N LEU A 309 14.03 3.71 -11.82
CA LEU A 309 15.36 3.31 -12.27
C LEU A 309 16.40 4.45 -12.09
N SER A 310 16.03 5.70 -12.38
CA SER A 310 16.91 6.86 -12.24
C SER A 310 17.27 7.19 -10.78
N LEU A 311 16.52 6.69 -9.81
CA LEU A 311 16.69 6.95 -8.38
C LEU A 311 17.45 5.84 -7.65
N GLN A 312 17.79 4.71 -8.32
CA GLN A 312 18.54 3.64 -7.69
C GLN A 312 19.96 4.08 -7.34
N LYS A 313 20.37 3.79 -6.13
CA LYS A 313 21.73 4.08 -5.66
C LYS A 313 22.72 3.00 -6.08
N PRO A 314 24.05 3.30 -6.06
CA PRO A 314 25.08 2.32 -6.43
C PRO A 314 25.08 1.03 -5.62
N ASP A 315 24.59 1.06 -4.37
CA ASP A 315 24.45 -0.10 -3.50
C ASP A 315 23.19 -0.94 -3.80
N GLY A 316 22.40 -0.54 -4.79
CA GLY A 316 21.15 -1.19 -5.18
C GLY A 316 19.92 -0.70 -4.43
N SER A 317 20.07 0.17 -3.44
CA SER A 317 18.96 0.68 -2.62
C SER A 317 18.26 1.89 -3.23
N TRP A 318 17.13 2.24 -2.63
CA TRP A 318 16.45 3.52 -2.78
C TRP A 318 16.20 4.14 -1.41
N SER A 319 16.18 5.46 -1.32
CA SER A 319 15.74 6.20 -0.15
C SER A 319 15.30 7.61 -0.54
N ASN A 320 14.49 8.24 0.32
CA ASN A 320 14.07 9.62 0.16
C ASN A 320 14.88 10.53 1.11
N ASP A 321 15.26 11.71 0.64
CA ASP A 321 15.91 12.72 1.49
C ASP A 321 14.91 13.33 2.49
N ASN A 322 13.62 13.23 2.22
CA ASN A 322 12.55 13.63 3.15
C ASN A 322 12.19 12.45 4.05
N ASN A 323 12.55 12.57 5.34
CA ASN A 323 12.32 11.52 6.34
C ASN A 323 10.86 11.41 6.84
N ARG A 324 9.94 12.21 6.32
CA ARG A 324 8.53 12.06 6.71
C ARG A 324 8.02 10.69 6.24
N PHE A 325 7.23 10.04 7.08
CA PHE A 325 6.72 8.69 6.84
C PHE A 325 7.81 7.61 6.73
N TRP A 326 8.97 7.83 7.40
CA TRP A 326 10.07 6.88 7.51
C TRP A 326 10.82 6.60 6.21
N GLU A 327 10.67 7.41 5.19
CA GLU A 327 11.28 7.19 3.87
C GLU A 327 12.79 7.50 3.80
N ALA A 328 13.42 7.91 4.92
CA ALA A 328 14.87 7.83 5.04
C ALA A 328 15.38 6.40 5.24
N ASP A 329 14.51 5.45 5.64
CA ASP A 329 14.83 4.04 5.74
C ASP A 329 14.98 3.44 4.33
N PRO A 330 16.19 3.02 3.92
CA PRO A 330 16.40 2.48 2.59
C PRO A 330 15.73 1.12 2.38
N VAL A 331 15.48 0.34 3.43
CA VAL A 331 14.76 -0.93 3.32
C VAL A 331 13.30 -0.68 2.90
N LEU A 332 12.64 0.29 3.53
CA LEU A 332 11.27 0.66 3.21
C LEU A 332 11.16 1.13 1.75
N CYS A 333 11.99 2.09 1.35
CA CYS A 333 11.94 2.65 -0.01
C CYS A 333 12.33 1.63 -1.06
N THR A 334 13.33 0.76 -0.79
CA THR A 334 13.71 -0.32 -1.71
C THR A 334 12.57 -1.30 -1.91
N SER A 335 11.84 -1.65 -0.84
CA SER A 335 10.69 -2.54 -0.95
C SER A 335 9.59 -1.94 -1.84
N PHE A 336 9.23 -0.67 -1.63
CA PHE A 336 8.26 0.02 -2.49
C PHE A 336 8.73 0.11 -3.94
N ALA A 337 9.99 0.52 -4.18
CA ALA A 337 10.54 0.62 -5.53
C ALA A 337 10.51 -0.72 -6.28
N MET A 338 10.86 -1.82 -5.61
CA MET A 338 10.82 -3.15 -6.21
C MET A 338 9.39 -3.58 -6.54
N ILE A 339 8.40 -3.37 -5.63
CA ILE A 339 6.98 -3.67 -5.89
C ILE A 339 6.49 -2.87 -7.12
N VAL A 340 6.87 -1.59 -7.22
CA VAL A 340 6.53 -0.75 -8.38
C VAL A 340 7.12 -1.31 -9.66
N LEU A 341 8.42 -1.65 -9.69
CA LEU A 341 9.08 -2.19 -10.88
C LEU A 341 8.46 -3.53 -11.32
N GLU A 342 8.03 -4.38 -10.38
CA GLU A 342 7.31 -5.63 -10.69
C GLU A 342 5.97 -5.35 -11.37
N LEU A 343 5.23 -4.32 -10.97
CA LEU A 343 3.96 -3.93 -11.58
C LEU A 343 4.14 -3.25 -12.94
N CYS A 344 5.33 -2.71 -13.22
CA CYS A 344 5.66 -2.07 -14.51
C CYS A 344 6.19 -3.06 -15.58
N ARG A 345 6.56 -4.28 -15.18
CA ARG A 345 7.04 -5.35 -16.09
C ARG A 345 6.01 -5.86 -17.10
#